data_c7ca3898cca5d8ef70f4a1fbe5fea1f3
#
_entry.id   c7ca3898cca5d8ef70f4a1fbe5fea1f3
#
_cell.length_a   1.000
_cell.length_b   1.000
_cell.length_c   1.000
_cell.angle_alpha   90.00
_cell.angle_beta   90.00
_cell.angle_gamma   90.00
#
_symmetry.space_group_name_H-M   'P 1'
#
loop_
_entity.id
_entity.type
_entity.pdbx_description
1 polymer ?
#
loop_
_entity_poly.entity_id
_entity_poly.type
_entity_poly.pdbx_seq_one_letter_code
_entity_poly.pdbx_strand_id
1 'polypeptide(L)'
;MLRYHNKVVVVTGGSKGIGRGIVKVFVENGATVVFCARGGDAGQALEAELNNTGPGSCKFITCDISKEEDIKRLIAVTVERHGHIDCLVNNAGWHPPQKLTDVTTAEEFRELLNLNLISYFLASKYALPYLRQRQGNIINVSSLVGTIGQKDAAPYVATKGAIISMTKAMAVDESRYNVRVNCISPGNVLTPLWEELAGQTPDAAAAIKMGENAQLMGRMGTEVECGLAALYLAADATFCTGIDLLLSGGAELNYGFKSQIPS
;
A
#
# COMPACT_ATOMS: atom_id res chain seq x y z
N MET A 1 3.91 15.18 19.87
CA MET A 1 4.76 13.99 20.18
C MET A 1 4.88 13.16 18.92
N LEU A 2 6.11 12.72 18.54
CA LEU A 2 6.33 11.90 17.35
C LEU A 2 5.82 10.47 17.61
N ARG A 3 4.89 9.98 16.77
CA ARG A 3 4.19 8.71 17.00
C ARG A 3 5.01 7.48 16.66
N TYR A 4 6.07 7.64 15.84
CA TYR A 4 6.88 6.49 15.37
C TYR A 4 8.39 6.77 15.45
N HIS A 5 8.82 7.59 16.43
CA HIS A 5 10.22 7.98 16.63
C HIS A 5 11.13 6.78 16.86
N ASN A 6 12.30 6.79 16.21
CA ASN A 6 13.32 5.73 16.27
C ASN A 6 12.84 4.34 15.80
N LYS A 7 11.77 4.27 15.01
CA LYS A 7 11.28 3.05 14.40
C LYS A 7 11.76 2.94 12.95
N VAL A 8 12.14 1.74 12.53
CA VAL A 8 12.59 1.44 11.17
C VAL A 8 11.43 0.83 10.38
N VAL A 9 11.11 1.47 9.26
CA VAL A 9 9.99 1.09 8.39
C VAL A 9 10.51 0.76 6.99
N VAL A 10 10.07 -0.35 6.43
CA VAL A 10 10.28 -0.67 5.01
C VAL A 10 8.99 -0.44 4.24
N VAL A 11 9.04 0.32 3.13
CA VAL A 11 7.88 0.60 2.27
C VAL A 11 8.19 0.20 0.83
N THR A 12 7.45 -0.77 0.29
CA THR A 12 7.55 -1.11 -1.13
C THR A 12 6.70 -0.17 -1.99
N GLY A 13 7.21 0.25 -3.15
CA GLY A 13 6.50 1.19 -4.03
C GLY A 13 6.35 2.59 -3.44
N GLY A 14 7.34 3.06 -2.67
CA GLY A 14 7.26 4.29 -1.88
C GLY A 14 7.48 5.60 -2.65
N SER A 15 7.80 5.58 -3.95
CA SER A 15 8.20 6.79 -4.68
C SER A 15 7.04 7.65 -5.20
N LYS A 16 5.84 7.10 -5.31
CA LYS A 16 4.64 7.76 -5.88
C LYS A 16 3.37 7.28 -5.18
N GLY A 17 2.29 8.03 -5.35
CA GLY A 17 0.95 7.64 -4.95
C GLY A 17 0.84 7.31 -3.46
N ILE A 18 0.03 6.31 -3.14
CA ILE A 18 -0.21 5.87 -1.76
C ILE A 18 1.11 5.60 -1.01
N GLY A 19 2.07 4.94 -1.66
CA GLY A 19 3.38 4.67 -1.04
C GLY A 19 4.13 5.93 -0.67
N ARG A 20 4.11 6.98 -1.51
CA ARG A 20 4.70 8.28 -1.20
C ARG A 20 4.04 8.92 0.03
N GLY A 21 2.71 8.88 0.10
CA GLY A 21 1.97 9.37 1.26
C GLY A 21 2.34 8.64 2.54
N ILE A 22 2.51 7.31 2.47
CA ILE A 22 2.96 6.49 3.60
C ILE A 22 4.38 6.90 4.03
N VAL A 23 5.35 6.95 3.11
CA VAL A 23 6.73 7.37 3.42
C VAL A 23 6.75 8.73 4.10
N LYS A 24 6.04 9.72 3.53
CA LYS A 24 5.94 11.08 4.07
C LYS A 24 5.42 11.10 5.48
N VAL A 25 4.28 10.46 5.74
CA VAL A 25 3.64 10.45 7.06
C VAL A 25 4.52 9.78 8.11
N PHE A 26 5.20 8.68 7.78
CA PHE A 26 6.10 8.02 8.73
C PHE A 26 7.33 8.88 9.03
N VAL A 27 7.95 9.53 8.04
CA VAL A 27 9.08 10.46 8.25
C VAL A 27 8.65 11.65 9.11
N GLU A 28 7.50 12.26 8.84
CA GLU A 28 6.92 13.35 9.63
C GLU A 28 6.63 12.96 11.09
N ASN A 29 6.51 11.66 11.36
CA ASN A 29 6.32 11.12 12.71
C ASN A 29 7.60 10.51 13.32
N GLY A 30 8.77 10.85 12.75
CA GLY A 30 10.08 10.55 13.33
C GLY A 30 10.63 9.18 13.00
N ALA A 31 10.04 8.45 12.06
CA ALA A 31 10.54 7.15 11.62
C ALA A 31 11.78 7.28 10.73
N THR A 32 12.58 6.23 10.70
CA THR A 32 13.57 5.97 9.64
C THR A 32 12.93 5.05 8.61
N VAL A 33 12.71 5.56 7.40
CA VAL A 33 11.99 4.84 6.35
C VAL A 33 12.94 4.40 5.24
N VAL A 34 13.05 3.11 4.99
CA VAL A 34 13.68 2.58 3.78
C VAL A 34 12.58 2.26 2.78
N PHE A 35 12.61 2.88 1.61
CA PHE A 35 11.58 2.66 0.61
C PHE A 35 12.18 2.34 -0.76
N CYS A 36 11.40 1.66 -1.58
CA CYS A 36 11.88 1.24 -2.88
C CYS A 36 10.88 1.49 -4.02
N ALA A 37 11.43 1.59 -5.22
CA ALA A 37 10.70 1.55 -6.48
C ALA A 37 11.65 1.14 -7.62
N ARG A 38 11.10 0.86 -8.81
CA ARG A 38 11.89 0.50 -10.00
C ARG A 38 12.67 1.69 -10.59
N GLY A 39 12.01 2.85 -10.71
CA GLY A 39 12.63 4.08 -11.24
C GLY A 39 13.35 4.86 -10.15
N GLY A 40 14.52 5.43 -10.48
CA GLY A 40 15.40 6.14 -9.56
C GLY A 40 14.97 7.57 -9.24
N ASP A 41 14.63 8.35 -10.25
CA ASP A 41 14.50 9.81 -10.16
C ASP A 41 13.49 10.29 -9.11
N ALA A 42 12.27 9.77 -9.17
CA ALA A 42 11.21 10.13 -8.22
C ALA A 42 11.54 9.68 -6.79
N GLY A 43 12.22 8.54 -6.63
CA GLY A 43 12.65 8.04 -5.32
C GLY A 43 13.75 8.90 -4.71
N GLN A 44 14.76 9.27 -5.49
CA GLN A 44 15.86 10.14 -5.06
C GLN A 44 15.37 11.55 -4.73
N ALA A 45 14.46 12.10 -5.55
CA ALA A 45 13.86 13.41 -5.29
C ALA A 45 13.07 13.41 -3.97
N LEU A 46 12.26 12.39 -3.71
CA LEU A 46 11.53 12.24 -2.46
C LEU A 46 12.47 12.06 -1.24
N GLU A 47 13.54 11.29 -1.37
CA GLU A 47 14.56 11.14 -0.34
C GLU A 47 15.17 12.50 0.02
N ALA A 48 15.56 13.29 -0.99
CA ALA A 48 16.14 14.62 -0.77
C ALA A 48 15.13 15.58 -0.12
N GLU A 49 13.87 15.59 -0.59
CA GLU A 49 12.81 16.42 -0.03
C GLU A 49 12.60 16.13 1.47
N LEU A 50 12.37 14.87 1.82
CA LEU A 50 11.95 14.50 3.17
C LEU A 50 13.10 14.57 4.19
N ASN A 51 14.33 14.28 3.78
CA ASN A 51 15.49 14.40 4.68
C ASN A 51 15.83 15.86 5.02
N ASN A 52 15.33 16.83 4.25
CA ASN A 52 15.50 18.26 4.53
C ASN A 52 14.38 18.85 5.39
N THR A 53 13.22 18.20 5.48
CA THR A 53 12.01 18.78 6.05
C THR A 53 11.42 18.03 7.24
N GLY A 54 11.71 16.75 7.37
CA GLY A 54 11.10 15.90 8.39
C GLY A 54 11.94 15.72 9.65
N PRO A 55 11.31 15.40 10.79
CA PRO A 55 12.02 15.02 12.02
C PRO A 55 12.60 13.58 11.95
N GLY A 56 12.11 12.76 11.03
CA GLY A 56 12.64 11.45 10.70
C GLY A 56 13.60 11.51 9.52
N SER A 57 13.88 10.36 8.94
CA SER A 57 14.73 10.26 7.75
C SER A 57 14.22 9.19 6.81
N CYS A 58 14.64 9.24 5.54
CA CYS A 58 14.37 8.15 4.63
C CYS A 58 15.56 7.83 3.71
N LYS A 59 15.55 6.61 3.17
CA LYS A 59 16.52 6.11 2.20
C LYS A 59 15.80 5.41 1.06
N PHE A 60 16.07 5.86 -0.15
CA PHE A 60 15.60 5.22 -1.36
C PHE A 60 16.53 4.09 -1.82
N ILE A 61 15.95 2.98 -2.26
CA ILE A 61 16.67 1.84 -2.87
C ILE A 61 15.95 1.45 -4.16
N THR A 62 16.66 1.39 -5.28
CA THR A 62 16.10 0.82 -6.51
C THR A 62 15.87 -0.68 -6.33
N CYS A 63 14.62 -1.12 -6.54
CA CYS A 63 14.22 -2.52 -6.36
C CYS A 63 13.02 -2.83 -7.26
N ASP A 64 13.10 -3.90 -7.99
CA ASP A 64 11.99 -4.50 -8.72
C ASP A 64 11.39 -5.62 -7.87
N ILE A 65 10.24 -5.36 -7.26
CA ILE A 65 9.57 -6.31 -6.37
C ILE A 65 9.04 -7.58 -7.08
N SER A 66 9.06 -7.62 -8.40
CA SER A 66 8.79 -8.85 -9.15
C SER A 66 9.96 -9.84 -9.10
N LYS A 67 11.12 -9.39 -8.60
CA LYS A 67 12.36 -10.17 -8.49
C LYS A 67 12.68 -10.47 -7.03
N GLU A 68 12.68 -11.75 -6.68
CA GLU A 68 12.94 -12.20 -5.30
C GLU A 68 14.29 -11.71 -4.77
N GLU A 69 15.35 -11.70 -5.60
CA GLU A 69 16.68 -11.26 -5.19
C GLU A 69 16.74 -9.76 -4.86
N ASP A 70 15.95 -8.93 -5.55
CA ASP A 70 15.85 -7.52 -5.23
C ASP A 70 15.14 -7.29 -3.88
N ILE A 71 14.11 -8.08 -3.59
CA ILE A 71 13.42 -8.05 -2.29
C ILE A 71 14.38 -8.48 -1.17
N LYS A 72 15.12 -9.56 -1.35
CA LYS A 72 16.15 -10.01 -0.38
C LYS A 72 17.16 -8.89 -0.11
N ARG A 73 17.66 -8.27 -1.18
CA ARG A 73 18.63 -7.17 -1.08
C ARG A 73 18.05 -5.96 -0.33
N LEU A 74 16.79 -5.59 -0.59
CA LEU A 74 16.09 -4.50 0.11
C LEU A 74 16.07 -4.75 1.63
N ILE A 75 15.67 -5.94 2.05
CA ILE A 75 15.61 -6.31 3.47
C ILE A 75 17.03 -6.38 4.07
N ALA A 76 17.98 -7.03 3.39
CA ALA A 76 19.36 -7.15 3.87
C ALA A 76 20.03 -5.79 4.08
N VAL A 77 19.94 -4.87 3.10
CA VAL A 77 20.49 -3.52 3.20
C VAL A 77 19.83 -2.72 4.33
N THR A 78 18.52 -2.90 4.55
CA THR A 78 17.82 -2.24 5.67
C THR A 78 18.38 -2.70 7.00
N VAL A 79 18.54 -4.01 7.18
CA VAL A 79 19.05 -4.58 8.43
C VAL A 79 20.53 -4.26 8.63
N GLU A 80 21.34 -4.31 7.60
CA GLU A 80 22.76 -3.92 7.67
C GLU A 80 22.93 -2.46 8.16
N ARG A 81 22.07 -1.56 7.68
CA ARG A 81 22.14 -0.13 8.04
C ARG A 81 21.57 0.21 9.40
N HIS A 82 20.49 -0.44 9.80
CA HIS A 82 19.69 -0.03 10.95
C HIS A 82 19.60 -1.10 12.05
N GLY A 83 20.05 -2.32 11.79
CA GLY A 83 20.09 -3.42 12.76
C GLY A 83 18.75 -4.13 12.98
N HIS A 84 17.63 -3.54 12.56
CA HIS A 84 16.27 -4.07 12.82
C HIS A 84 15.24 -3.55 11.84
N ILE A 85 14.03 -4.12 11.91
CA ILE A 85 12.82 -3.65 11.21
C ILE A 85 11.65 -3.70 12.21
N ASP A 86 10.95 -2.57 12.39
CA ASP A 86 9.76 -2.48 13.24
C ASP A 86 8.45 -2.60 12.44
N CYS A 87 8.45 -2.18 11.17
CA CYS A 87 7.27 -2.24 10.31
C CYS A 87 7.65 -2.54 8.86
N LEU A 88 6.89 -3.42 8.22
CA LEU A 88 6.91 -3.62 6.77
C LEU A 88 5.57 -3.15 6.19
N VAL A 89 5.62 -2.24 5.21
CA VAL A 89 4.45 -1.85 4.43
C VAL A 89 4.59 -2.40 3.00
N ASN A 90 3.81 -3.40 2.70
CA ASN A 90 3.64 -3.95 1.36
C ASN A 90 2.62 -3.08 0.61
N ASN A 91 3.11 -2.20 -0.26
CA ASN A 91 2.26 -1.28 -1.00
C ASN A 91 2.43 -1.39 -2.53
N ALA A 92 3.62 -1.77 -3.00
CA ALA A 92 3.88 -1.84 -4.43
C ALA A 92 2.90 -2.75 -5.16
N GLY A 93 2.35 -2.27 -6.26
CA GLY A 93 1.39 -3.03 -7.06
C GLY A 93 1.02 -2.25 -8.32
N TRP A 94 0.23 -2.88 -9.15
CA TRP A 94 -0.25 -2.31 -10.38
C TRP A 94 -1.69 -2.73 -10.67
N HIS A 95 -2.48 -1.80 -11.19
CA HIS A 95 -3.81 -2.04 -11.73
C HIS A 95 -3.71 -1.99 -13.26
N PRO A 96 -3.83 -3.12 -13.96
CA PRO A 96 -3.81 -3.13 -15.42
C PRO A 96 -5.05 -2.42 -15.98
N PRO A 97 -5.02 -1.99 -17.26
CA PRO A 97 -6.22 -1.56 -17.96
C PRO A 97 -7.32 -2.61 -17.86
N GLN A 98 -8.57 -2.17 -17.75
CA GLN A 98 -9.74 -3.05 -17.67
C GLN A 98 -9.82 -3.94 -18.91
N LYS A 99 -10.10 -5.25 -18.71
CA LYS A 99 -10.14 -6.25 -19.77
C LYS A 99 -11.11 -7.36 -19.41
N LEU A 100 -11.92 -7.78 -20.37
CA LEU A 100 -12.86 -8.88 -20.19
C LEU A 100 -12.15 -10.18 -19.81
N THR A 101 -12.80 -10.99 -19.01
CA THR A 101 -12.22 -12.23 -18.47
C THR A 101 -11.87 -13.24 -19.57
N ASP A 102 -12.70 -13.38 -20.60
CA ASP A 102 -12.55 -14.32 -21.71
C ASP A 102 -11.40 -13.97 -22.68
N VAL A 103 -10.96 -12.70 -22.69
CA VAL A 103 -9.80 -12.25 -23.50
C VAL A 103 -8.54 -12.02 -22.67
N THR A 104 -8.61 -12.16 -21.34
CA THR A 104 -7.44 -12.07 -20.45
C THR A 104 -6.66 -13.37 -20.48
N THR A 105 -5.36 -13.31 -20.77
CA THR A 105 -4.54 -14.50 -20.83
C THR A 105 -4.12 -15.00 -19.45
N ALA A 106 -3.84 -16.30 -19.34
CA ALA A 106 -3.31 -16.87 -18.10
C ALA A 106 -1.93 -16.28 -17.74
N GLU A 107 -1.14 -15.86 -18.73
CA GLU A 107 0.17 -15.26 -18.49
C GLU A 107 0.04 -13.88 -17.88
N GLU A 108 -0.81 -13.00 -18.41
CA GLU A 108 -1.12 -11.70 -17.81
C GLU A 108 -1.56 -11.84 -16.36
N PHE A 109 -2.36 -12.86 -16.06
CA PHE A 109 -2.79 -13.12 -14.69
C PHE A 109 -1.65 -13.61 -13.79
N ARG A 110 -0.76 -14.50 -14.28
CA ARG A 110 0.41 -14.95 -13.52
C ARG A 110 1.38 -13.81 -13.22
N GLU A 111 1.65 -12.95 -14.20
CA GLU A 111 2.48 -11.76 -14.01
C GLU A 111 1.90 -10.82 -12.94
N LEU A 112 0.59 -10.60 -12.97
CA LEU A 112 -0.08 -9.77 -11.99
C LEU A 112 -0.06 -10.40 -10.59
N LEU A 113 -0.26 -11.71 -10.47
CA LEU A 113 -0.10 -12.46 -9.22
C LEU A 113 1.31 -12.32 -8.66
N ASN A 114 2.33 -12.47 -9.53
CA ASN A 114 3.72 -12.32 -9.11
C ASN A 114 3.98 -10.91 -8.53
N LEU A 115 3.50 -9.88 -9.24
CA LEU A 115 3.72 -8.49 -8.86
C LEU A 115 2.90 -8.07 -7.62
N ASN A 116 1.60 -8.37 -7.57
CA ASN A 116 0.70 -7.84 -6.55
C ASN A 116 0.57 -8.70 -5.30
N LEU A 117 0.84 -10.01 -5.38
CA LEU A 117 0.61 -10.96 -4.29
C LEU A 117 1.88 -11.67 -3.83
N ILE A 118 2.59 -12.33 -4.75
CA ILE A 118 3.78 -13.11 -4.40
C ILE A 118 4.88 -12.21 -3.85
N SER A 119 5.03 -11.00 -4.39
CA SER A 119 5.97 -10.00 -3.86
C SER A 119 5.70 -9.65 -2.39
N TYR A 120 4.43 -9.53 -1.98
CA TYR A 120 4.04 -9.25 -0.58
C TYR A 120 4.41 -10.42 0.33
N PHE A 121 4.13 -11.65 -0.12
CA PHE A 121 4.54 -12.86 0.58
C PHE A 121 6.06 -12.91 0.76
N LEU A 122 6.83 -12.67 -0.30
CA LEU A 122 8.29 -12.71 -0.27
C LEU A 122 8.89 -11.62 0.62
N ALA A 123 8.41 -10.38 0.52
CA ALA A 123 8.88 -9.30 1.38
C ALA A 123 8.58 -9.61 2.86
N SER A 124 7.39 -10.12 3.16
CA SER A 124 7.03 -10.58 4.49
C SER A 124 7.92 -11.71 4.98
N LYS A 125 8.12 -12.75 4.15
CA LYS A 125 8.99 -13.90 4.45
C LYS A 125 10.38 -13.46 4.89
N TYR A 126 11.00 -12.52 4.17
CA TYR A 126 12.36 -12.06 4.48
C TYR A 126 12.43 -11.05 5.62
N ALA A 127 11.36 -10.28 5.89
CA ALA A 127 11.31 -9.34 6.99
C ALA A 127 10.94 -9.99 8.34
N LEU A 128 10.15 -11.07 8.34
CA LEU A 128 9.61 -11.71 9.55
C LEU A 128 10.67 -12.08 10.60
N PRO A 129 11.86 -12.62 10.28
CA PRO A 129 12.87 -12.90 11.32
C PRO A 129 13.24 -11.67 12.15
N TYR A 130 13.26 -10.49 11.55
CA TYR A 130 13.58 -9.23 12.20
C TYR A 130 12.38 -8.61 12.90
N LEU A 131 11.19 -8.69 12.28
CA LEU A 131 9.94 -8.23 12.86
C LEU A 131 9.60 -9.00 14.15
N ARG A 132 9.85 -10.32 14.19
CA ARG A 132 9.64 -11.15 15.38
C ARG A 132 10.50 -10.72 16.56
N GLN A 133 11.78 -10.34 16.31
CA GLN A 133 12.68 -9.83 17.34
C GLN A 133 12.21 -8.50 17.94
N ARG A 134 11.47 -7.71 17.17
CA ARG A 134 10.98 -6.38 17.54
C ARG A 134 9.52 -6.38 17.98
N GLN A 135 8.82 -7.53 17.88
CA GLN A 135 7.37 -7.59 18.04
C GLN A 135 6.67 -6.53 17.16
N GLY A 136 7.15 -6.47 15.92
CA GLY A 136 6.81 -5.44 14.95
C GLY A 136 5.46 -5.66 14.28
N ASN A 137 5.27 -5.07 13.10
CA ASN A 137 4.02 -5.25 12.38
C ASN A 137 4.20 -5.23 10.85
N ILE A 138 3.22 -5.83 10.16
CA ILE A 138 3.10 -5.80 8.70
C ILE A 138 1.79 -5.10 8.34
N ILE A 139 1.85 -4.21 7.37
CA ILE A 139 0.69 -3.55 6.77
C ILE A 139 0.66 -3.88 5.28
N ASN A 140 -0.39 -4.55 4.84
CA ASN A 140 -0.60 -4.87 3.44
C ASN A 140 -1.58 -3.87 2.82
N VAL A 141 -1.25 -3.31 1.65
CA VAL A 141 -2.15 -2.42 0.92
C VAL A 141 -2.92 -3.23 -0.12
N SER A 142 -4.18 -3.53 0.20
CA SER A 142 -5.11 -4.16 -0.72
C SER A 142 -5.87 -3.11 -1.55
N SER A 143 -7.13 -3.26 -1.69
CA SER A 143 -8.07 -2.35 -2.33
C SER A 143 -9.49 -2.71 -1.90
N LEU A 144 -10.38 -1.72 -1.87
CA LEU A 144 -11.81 -1.94 -1.68
C LEU A 144 -12.39 -2.99 -2.63
N VAL A 145 -11.92 -3.00 -3.88
CA VAL A 145 -12.40 -3.95 -4.88
C VAL A 145 -12.07 -5.41 -4.59
N GLY A 146 -11.10 -5.67 -3.71
CA GLY A 146 -10.85 -7.02 -3.18
C GLY A 146 -12.02 -7.57 -2.35
N THR A 147 -12.90 -6.70 -1.85
CA THR A 147 -14.09 -7.04 -1.07
C THR A 147 -15.37 -6.97 -1.91
N ILE A 148 -15.53 -5.93 -2.74
CA ILE A 148 -16.80 -5.69 -3.47
C ILE A 148 -16.76 -6.07 -4.96
N GLY A 149 -15.57 -6.31 -5.52
CA GLY A 149 -15.40 -6.55 -6.96
C GLY A 149 -15.28 -5.27 -7.79
N GLN A 150 -14.88 -5.46 -9.07
CA GLN A 150 -14.79 -4.39 -10.07
C GLN A 150 -15.01 -4.98 -11.45
N LYS A 151 -15.79 -4.27 -12.28
CA LYS A 151 -16.06 -4.66 -13.66
C LYS A 151 -14.74 -4.76 -14.46
N ASP A 152 -14.62 -5.78 -15.30
CA ASP A 152 -13.52 -6.00 -16.24
C ASP A 152 -12.11 -6.01 -15.59
N ALA A 153 -12.03 -6.41 -14.31
CA ALA A 153 -10.79 -6.40 -13.53
C ALA A 153 -10.59 -7.68 -12.68
N ALA A 154 -11.12 -8.83 -13.14
CA ALA A 154 -11.11 -10.07 -12.38
C ALA A 154 -9.71 -10.48 -11.86
N PRO A 155 -8.61 -10.42 -12.63
CA PRO A 155 -7.28 -10.72 -12.11
C PRO A 155 -6.82 -9.77 -11.00
N TYR A 156 -7.07 -8.46 -11.15
CA TYR A 156 -6.70 -7.48 -10.12
C TYR A 156 -7.48 -7.70 -8.83
N VAL A 157 -8.80 -7.85 -8.95
CA VAL A 157 -9.69 -8.15 -7.81
C VAL A 157 -9.24 -9.42 -7.08
N ALA A 158 -8.89 -10.47 -7.83
CA ALA A 158 -8.39 -11.72 -7.26
C ALA A 158 -7.10 -11.51 -6.45
N THR A 159 -6.13 -10.73 -6.97
CA THR A 159 -4.90 -10.42 -6.21
C THR A 159 -5.19 -9.65 -4.92
N LYS A 160 -6.10 -8.69 -4.97
CA LYS A 160 -6.45 -7.84 -3.82
C LYS A 160 -7.29 -8.59 -2.76
N GLY A 161 -8.21 -9.44 -3.19
CA GLY A 161 -8.92 -10.37 -2.29
C GLY A 161 -7.98 -11.37 -1.61
N ALA A 162 -7.02 -11.92 -2.36
CA ALA A 162 -6.00 -12.82 -1.82
C ALA A 162 -5.12 -12.15 -0.76
N ILE A 163 -4.76 -10.86 -0.92
CA ILE A 163 -4.01 -10.08 0.09
C ILE A 163 -4.79 -10.00 1.41
N ILE A 164 -6.11 -9.73 1.36
CA ILE A 164 -6.96 -9.66 2.54
C ILE A 164 -6.96 -11.01 3.28
N SER A 165 -7.12 -12.10 2.54
CA SER A 165 -7.12 -13.46 3.11
C SER A 165 -5.75 -13.86 3.65
N MET A 166 -4.67 -13.55 2.93
CA MET A 166 -3.29 -13.80 3.35
C MET A 166 -2.96 -13.01 4.64
N THR A 167 -3.43 -11.77 4.76
CA THR A 167 -3.27 -10.95 5.97
C THR A 167 -3.83 -11.66 7.21
N LYS A 168 -5.03 -12.24 7.10
CA LYS A 168 -5.66 -12.97 8.21
C LYS A 168 -4.88 -14.23 8.59
N ALA A 169 -4.45 -15.01 7.62
CA ALA A 169 -3.65 -16.21 7.86
C ALA A 169 -2.32 -15.86 8.54
N MET A 170 -1.60 -14.87 8.02
CA MET A 170 -0.35 -14.42 8.63
C MET A 170 -0.54 -13.84 10.04
N ALA A 171 -1.66 -13.15 10.31
CA ALA A 171 -1.96 -12.65 11.64
C ALA A 171 -2.12 -13.80 12.66
N VAL A 172 -2.74 -14.91 12.26
CA VAL A 172 -2.83 -16.13 13.09
C VAL A 172 -1.45 -16.72 13.34
N ASP A 173 -0.65 -16.92 12.28
CA ASP A 173 0.67 -17.57 12.36
C ASP A 173 1.66 -16.77 13.22
N GLU A 174 1.64 -15.44 13.12
CA GLU A 174 2.61 -14.55 13.73
C GLU A 174 2.20 -14.05 15.14
N SER A 175 0.98 -14.33 15.57
CA SER A 175 0.44 -13.93 16.89
C SER A 175 1.33 -14.43 18.04
N ARG A 176 1.86 -15.64 17.94
CA ARG A 176 2.76 -16.23 18.96
C ARG A 176 4.08 -15.46 19.15
N TYR A 177 4.45 -14.62 18.19
CA TYR A 177 5.62 -13.73 18.26
C TYR A 177 5.25 -12.29 18.59
N ASN A 178 3.98 -12.00 18.88
CA ASN A 178 3.42 -10.66 19.03
C ASN A 178 3.64 -9.76 17.81
N VAL A 179 3.77 -10.33 16.61
CA VAL A 179 3.81 -9.59 15.35
C VAL A 179 2.37 -9.42 14.86
N ARG A 180 1.95 -8.17 14.63
CA ARG A 180 0.63 -7.86 14.10
C ARG A 180 0.68 -7.77 12.57
N VAL A 181 -0.34 -8.30 11.91
CA VAL A 181 -0.47 -8.23 10.45
C VAL A 181 -1.85 -7.69 10.11
N ASN A 182 -1.91 -6.53 9.46
CA ASN A 182 -3.15 -5.86 9.12
C ASN A 182 -3.16 -5.43 7.64
N CYS A 183 -4.32 -5.09 7.15
CA CYS A 183 -4.55 -4.63 5.79
C CYS A 183 -5.20 -3.24 5.80
N ILE A 184 -4.90 -2.42 4.81
CA ILE A 184 -5.70 -1.26 4.42
C ILE A 184 -6.24 -1.49 3.02
N SER A 185 -7.52 -1.17 2.82
CA SER A 185 -8.23 -1.32 1.55
C SER A 185 -8.78 0.02 1.08
N PRO A 186 -7.96 0.83 0.36
CA PRO A 186 -8.40 2.11 -0.17
C PRO A 186 -9.47 1.95 -1.24
N GLY A 187 -10.43 2.90 -1.28
CA GLY A 187 -11.27 3.18 -2.44
C GLY A 187 -10.50 3.99 -3.49
N ASN A 188 -11.16 4.92 -4.16
CA ASN A 188 -10.48 5.81 -5.09
C ASN A 188 -9.63 6.83 -4.32
N VAL A 189 -8.34 6.84 -4.60
CA VAL A 189 -7.36 7.78 -4.07
C VAL A 189 -6.78 8.56 -5.24
N LEU A 190 -6.81 9.89 -5.16
CA LEU A 190 -6.22 10.74 -6.19
C LEU A 190 -4.70 10.58 -6.16
N THR A 191 -4.17 9.92 -7.17
CA THR A 191 -2.76 9.60 -7.33
C THR A 191 -2.32 9.87 -8.76
N PRO A 192 -1.03 10.03 -9.05
CA PRO A 192 -0.55 10.18 -10.43
C PRO A 192 -1.03 9.06 -11.37
N LEU A 193 -1.15 7.82 -10.88
CA LEU A 193 -1.72 6.72 -11.69
C LEU A 193 -3.19 6.97 -12.05
N TRP A 194 -3.97 7.48 -11.10
CA TRP A 194 -5.38 7.80 -11.32
C TRP A 194 -5.55 8.94 -12.33
N GLU A 195 -4.72 9.99 -12.21
CA GLU A 195 -4.68 11.11 -13.16
C GLU A 195 -4.25 10.66 -14.57
N GLU A 196 -3.24 9.78 -14.66
CA GLU A 196 -2.79 9.18 -15.92
C GLU A 196 -3.92 8.38 -16.60
N LEU A 197 -4.62 7.52 -15.84
CA LEU A 197 -5.74 6.73 -16.36
C LEU A 197 -6.91 7.62 -16.78
N ALA A 198 -7.24 8.64 -16.00
CA ALA A 198 -8.27 9.62 -16.39
C ALA A 198 -7.89 10.36 -17.68
N GLY A 199 -6.61 10.75 -17.82
CA GLY A 199 -6.09 11.41 -19.03
C GLY A 199 -6.15 10.56 -20.30
N GLN A 200 -6.29 9.24 -20.17
CA GLN A 200 -6.50 8.32 -21.32
C GLN A 200 -7.97 8.23 -21.77
N THR A 201 -8.89 8.83 -21.01
CA THR A 201 -10.32 8.88 -21.38
C THR A 201 -10.62 10.11 -22.25
N PRO A 202 -11.72 10.09 -23.05
CA PRO A 202 -12.12 11.25 -23.86
C PRO A 202 -12.38 12.52 -23.04
N ASP A 203 -12.77 12.39 -21.76
CA ASP A 203 -13.02 13.49 -20.83
C ASP A 203 -12.44 13.15 -19.46
N ALA A 204 -11.22 13.61 -19.22
CA ALA A 204 -10.51 13.37 -17.97
C ALA A 204 -11.22 13.98 -16.75
N ALA A 205 -11.87 15.16 -16.91
CA ALA A 205 -12.57 15.81 -15.82
C ALA A 205 -13.83 15.02 -15.42
N ALA A 206 -14.58 14.53 -16.38
CA ALA A 206 -15.73 13.66 -16.13
C ALA A 206 -15.30 12.34 -15.47
N ALA A 207 -14.18 11.74 -15.89
CA ALA A 207 -13.64 10.52 -15.28
C ALA A 207 -13.25 10.75 -13.80
N ILE A 208 -12.59 11.86 -13.49
CA ILE A 208 -12.26 12.25 -12.10
C ILE A 208 -13.56 12.44 -11.30
N LYS A 209 -14.52 13.19 -11.83
CA LYS A 209 -15.79 13.44 -11.15
C LYS A 209 -16.58 12.16 -10.89
N MET A 210 -16.56 11.22 -11.82
CA MET A 210 -17.17 9.89 -11.63
C MET A 210 -16.47 9.13 -10.49
N GLY A 211 -15.14 9.18 -10.42
CA GLY A 211 -14.37 8.59 -9.34
C GLY A 211 -14.69 9.21 -7.97
N GLU A 212 -14.88 10.52 -7.89
CA GLU A 212 -15.33 11.22 -6.68
C GLU A 212 -16.74 10.78 -6.26
N ASN A 213 -17.67 10.76 -7.19
CA ASN A 213 -19.07 10.43 -6.94
C ASN A 213 -19.29 8.94 -6.60
N ALA A 214 -18.33 8.08 -6.86
CA ALA A 214 -18.39 6.67 -6.44
C ALA A 214 -18.35 6.51 -4.93
N GLN A 215 -17.96 7.54 -4.18
CA GLN A 215 -17.80 7.54 -2.73
C GLN A 215 -18.84 8.42 -2.07
N LEU A 216 -19.38 7.99 -0.92
CA LEU A 216 -20.40 8.79 -0.20
C LEU A 216 -19.88 10.17 0.22
N MET A 217 -18.58 10.29 0.48
CA MET A 217 -17.95 11.57 0.84
C MET A 217 -17.82 12.56 -0.32
N GLY A 218 -18.16 12.17 -1.58
CA GLY A 218 -18.15 13.05 -2.75
C GLY A 218 -16.78 13.51 -3.21
N ARG A 219 -15.73 12.91 -2.72
CA ARG A 219 -14.35 13.16 -3.11
C ARG A 219 -13.51 11.89 -3.08
N MET A 220 -12.40 11.89 -3.77
CA MET A 220 -11.40 10.85 -3.61
C MET A 220 -10.63 11.01 -2.29
N GLY A 221 -10.08 9.91 -1.80
CA GLY A 221 -9.08 9.93 -0.73
C GLY A 221 -7.77 10.56 -1.19
N THR A 222 -6.89 10.86 -0.25
CA THR A 222 -5.56 11.42 -0.50
C THR A 222 -4.46 10.42 -0.13
N GLU A 223 -3.27 10.61 -0.70
CA GLU A 223 -2.08 9.84 -0.33
C GLU A 223 -1.77 9.93 1.18
N VAL A 224 -1.98 11.12 1.77
CA VAL A 224 -1.75 11.38 3.20
C VAL A 224 -2.74 10.62 4.08
N GLU A 225 -4.02 10.54 3.71
CA GLU A 225 -5.01 9.76 4.45
C GLU A 225 -4.66 8.27 4.49
N CYS A 226 -4.11 7.73 3.38
CA CYS A 226 -3.58 6.37 3.38
C CYS A 226 -2.35 6.22 4.29
N GLY A 227 -1.46 7.22 4.30
CA GLY A 227 -0.32 7.26 5.21
C GLY A 227 -0.73 7.30 6.68
N LEU A 228 -1.73 8.12 7.03
CA LEU A 228 -2.27 8.21 8.40
C LEU A 228 -2.95 6.91 8.85
N ALA A 229 -3.66 6.22 7.97
CA ALA A 229 -4.22 4.90 8.25
C ALA A 229 -3.14 3.86 8.52
N ALA A 230 -2.07 3.84 7.71
CA ALA A 230 -0.93 2.97 7.93
C ALA A 230 -0.22 3.28 9.25
N LEU A 231 0.00 4.57 9.56
CA LEU A 231 0.60 4.99 10.83
C LEU A 231 -0.27 4.59 12.03
N TYR A 232 -1.60 4.75 11.95
CA TYR A 232 -2.53 4.30 12.99
C TYR A 232 -2.37 2.80 13.28
N LEU A 233 -2.37 1.97 12.23
CA LEU A 233 -2.20 0.53 12.38
C LEU A 233 -0.82 0.15 12.94
N ALA A 234 0.23 0.91 12.59
CA ALA A 234 1.58 0.66 13.07
C ALA A 234 1.76 1.08 14.54
N ALA A 235 1.30 2.28 14.91
CA ALA A 235 1.64 2.95 16.16
C ALA A 235 0.59 2.80 17.26
N ASP A 236 -0.70 2.97 16.92
CA ASP A 236 -1.76 3.14 17.93
C ASP A 236 -2.69 1.93 18.05
N ALA A 237 -2.92 1.21 16.95
CA ALA A 237 -3.82 0.05 16.90
C ALA A 237 -3.19 -1.21 17.51
N THR A 238 -2.70 -1.13 18.75
CA THR A 238 -1.90 -2.18 19.40
C THR A 238 -2.71 -3.47 19.66
N PHE A 239 -4.03 -3.40 19.66
CA PHE A 239 -4.94 -4.55 19.83
C PHE A 239 -5.61 -4.99 18.51
N CYS A 240 -5.10 -4.50 17.35
CA CYS A 240 -5.59 -4.89 16.03
C CYS A 240 -4.60 -5.81 15.33
N THR A 241 -5.05 -7.02 14.97
CA THR A 241 -4.34 -7.91 14.05
C THR A 241 -5.37 -8.68 13.21
N GLY A 242 -5.05 -8.95 11.94
CA GLY A 242 -5.92 -9.65 10.99
C GLY A 242 -7.08 -8.78 10.45
N ILE A 243 -7.11 -7.47 10.73
CA ILE A 243 -8.18 -6.61 10.25
C ILE A 243 -7.91 -6.14 8.80
N ASP A 244 -8.99 -5.85 8.09
CA ASP A 244 -9.01 -5.10 6.85
C ASP A 244 -9.68 -3.75 7.11
N LEU A 245 -8.88 -2.68 7.13
CA LEU A 245 -9.35 -1.32 7.35
C LEU A 245 -9.78 -0.71 6.01
N LEU A 246 -11.09 -0.61 5.79
CA LEU A 246 -11.64 0.06 4.61
C LEU A 246 -11.38 1.57 4.71
N LEU A 247 -10.70 2.12 3.72
CA LEU A 247 -10.41 3.55 3.57
C LEU A 247 -11.05 4.05 2.28
N SER A 248 -12.37 4.03 2.23
CA SER A 248 -13.16 4.04 0.99
C SER A 248 -14.07 5.26 0.82
N GLY A 249 -14.18 6.12 1.84
CA GLY A 249 -15.18 7.19 1.83
C GLY A 249 -16.62 6.66 1.73
N GLY A 250 -16.85 5.40 2.13
CA GLY A 250 -18.15 4.74 2.10
C GLY A 250 -18.56 4.23 0.72
N ALA A 251 -17.61 4.01 -0.19
CA ALA A 251 -17.91 3.57 -1.56
C ALA A 251 -18.61 2.21 -1.63
N GLU A 252 -18.41 1.34 -0.64
CA GLU A 252 -19.07 0.03 -0.50
C GLU A 252 -20.51 0.10 0.02
N LEU A 253 -20.91 1.24 0.55
CA LEU A 253 -22.23 1.42 1.17
C LEU A 253 -23.24 1.98 0.14
N ASN A 254 -24.52 1.92 0.51
CA ASN A 254 -25.64 2.49 -0.21
C ASN A 254 -25.86 1.87 -1.60
N TYR A 255 -26.57 0.77 -1.64
CA TYR A 255 -26.99 0.14 -2.89
C TYR A 255 -27.87 1.10 -3.71
N GLY A 256 -27.37 1.48 -4.89
CA GLY A 256 -28.03 2.43 -5.79
C GLY A 256 -27.42 3.83 -5.75
N PHE A 257 -28.18 4.84 -5.39
CA PHE A 257 -27.77 6.24 -5.43
C PHE A 257 -26.96 6.66 -4.18
N LYS A 258 -25.91 7.44 -4.38
CA LYS A 258 -25.16 8.05 -3.27
C LYS A 258 -25.93 9.25 -2.72
N SER A 259 -25.93 9.39 -1.40
CA SER A 259 -26.75 10.38 -0.67
C SER A 259 -26.09 11.76 -0.56
N GLN A 260 -25.45 12.23 -1.61
CA GLN A 260 -24.84 13.57 -1.61
C GLN A 260 -25.88 14.64 -1.94
N ILE A 261 -25.77 15.78 -1.27
CA ILE A 261 -26.56 16.96 -1.61
C ILE A 261 -25.96 17.55 -2.89
N PRO A 262 -26.76 17.76 -3.97
CA PRO A 262 -26.26 18.46 -5.15
C PRO A 262 -25.76 19.85 -4.79
N SER A 263 -24.58 20.21 -5.23
CA SER A 263 -24.00 21.54 -5.08
C SER A 263 -24.61 22.53 -6.04
#